data_01a7343c9e1f98bbbe2374f71a78c0a3
#
_entry.id   01a7343c9e1f98bbbe2374f71a78c0a3
#
_cell.length_a   1.000
_cell.length_b   1.000
_cell.length_c   1.000
_cell.angle_alpha   90.00
_cell.angle_beta   90.00
_cell.angle_gamma   90.00
#
_symmetry.space_group_name_H-M   'P 1'
#
loop_
_entity.id
_entity.type
_entity.pdbx_description
1 polymer ?
#
loop_
_entity_poly.entity_id
_entity_poly.type
_entity_poly.pdbx_seq_one_letter_code
_entity_poly.pdbx_strand_id
1 'polypeptide(L)'
;MIPSREQAYALLCRYNQSEALRKHALAVEGCMRHFAKRAGQDEELWGLAGLLHDLDYEMYPQEHCAKGAELLRAEGVDESIVRAMLCHGYGICTDVEPQTEMEKTLYAVDELTGLIGAAALMRPSKSCLLYTSDAA
;
A
#
# COMPACT_ATOMS: atom_id res chain seq x y z
N MET A 1 6.06 17.20 3.41
CA MET A 1 4.80 17.64 2.77
C MET A 1 3.90 16.47 2.42
N ILE A 2 2.64 16.71 2.26
CA ILE A 2 1.70 15.70 1.78
C ILE A 2 1.61 15.88 0.25
N PRO A 3 2.08 14.92 -0.56
CA PRO A 3 1.99 15.08 -2.02
C PRO A 3 0.54 15.00 -2.48
N SER A 4 0.26 15.56 -3.67
CA SER A 4 -1.02 15.32 -4.30
C SER A 4 -1.11 13.86 -4.76
N ARG A 5 -2.31 13.38 -5.00
CA ARG A 5 -2.49 12.02 -5.51
C ARG A 5 -1.79 11.84 -6.87
N GLU A 6 -1.81 12.87 -7.71
CA GLU A 6 -1.13 12.83 -9.02
C GLU A 6 0.38 12.72 -8.86
N GLN A 7 0.96 13.50 -7.95
CA GLN A 7 2.40 13.44 -7.65
C GLN A 7 2.79 12.06 -7.11
N ALA A 8 1.98 11.52 -6.20
CA ALA A 8 2.23 10.20 -5.61
C ALA A 8 2.16 9.10 -6.66
N TYR A 9 1.16 9.14 -7.54
CA TYR A 9 1.04 8.13 -8.61
C TYR A 9 2.18 8.22 -9.61
N ALA A 10 2.61 9.44 -9.96
CA ALA A 10 3.78 9.62 -10.83
C ALA A 10 5.05 9.04 -10.18
N LEU A 11 5.20 9.23 -8.87
CA LEU A 11 6.31 8.68 -8.13
C LEU A 11 6.28 7.15 -8.13
N LEU A 12 5.10 6.57 -7.88
CA LEU A 12 4.90 5.13 -7.96
C LEU A 12 5.32 4.59 -9.33
N CYS A 13 4.87 5.22 -10.41
CA CYS A 13 5.17 4.76 -11.77
C CYS A 13 6.65 4.91 -12.12
N ARG A 14 7.34 5.88 -11.53
CA ARG A 14 8.78 6.05 -11.73
C ARG A 14 9.57 4.84 -11.24
N TYR A 15 9.17 4.27 -10.10
CA TYR A 15 9.89 3.17 -9.47
C TYR A 15 9.27 1.80 -9.73
N ASN A 16 8.07 1.74 -10.30
CA ASN A 16 7.35 0.49 -10.54
C ASN A 16 6.79 0.45 -11.96
N GLN A 17 7.41 -0.37 -12.81
CA GLN A 17 6.95 -0.59 -14.18
C GLN A 17 5.96 -1.75 -14.27
N SER A 18 6.01 -2.67 -13.30
CA SER A 18 5.15 -3.84 -13.26
C SER A 18 3.68 -3.43 -13.10
N GLU A 19 2.85 -3.92 -14.02
CA GLU A 19 1.40 -3.69 -13.94
C GLU A 19 0.81 -4.33 -12.68
N ALA A 20 1.31 -5.52 -12.32
CA ALA A 20 0.85 -6.22 -11.12
C ALA A 20 1.12 -5.43 -9.85
N LEU A 21 2.30 -4.83 -9.73
CA LEU A 21 2.65 -4.02 -8.56
C LEU A 21 1.86 -2.71 -8.52
N ARG A 22 1.61 -2.10 -9.67
CA ARG A 22 0.76 -0.91 -9.74
C ARG A 22 -0.68 -1.22 -9.34
N LYS A 23 -1.20 -2.36 -9.79
CA LYS A 23 -2.55 -2.81 -9.41
C LYS A 23 -2.65 -3.08 -7.92
N HIS A 24 -1.63 -3.71 -7.34
CA HIS A 24 -1.58 -3.94 -5.90
C HIS A 24 -1.61 -2.61 -5.13
N ALA A 25 -0.80 -1.65 -5.56
CA ALA A 25 -0.77 -0.33 -4.94
C ALA A 25 -2.13 0.35 -5.00
N LEU A 26 -2.80 0.28 -6.15
CA LEU A 26 -4.14 0.86 -6.33
C LEU A 26 -5.19 0.15 -5.47
N ALA A 27 -5.09 -1.17 -5.33
CA ALA A 27 -6.00 -1.94 -4.49
C ALA A 27 -5.85 -1.56 -3.02
N VAL A 28 -4.62 -1.43 -2.54
CA VAL A 28 -4.35 -1.03 -1.16
C VAL A 28 -4.79 0.41 -0.93
N GLU A 29 -4.55 1.29 -1.89
CA GLU A 29 -5.05 2.68 -1.83
C GLU A 29 -6.56 2.71 -1.64
N GLY A 30 -7.29 1.94 -2.46
CA GLY A 30 -8.75 1.89 -2.39
C GLY A 30 -9.26 1.38 -1.06
N CYS A 31 -8.64 0.33 -0.54
CA CYS A 31 -9.00 -0.21 0.77
C CYS A 31 -8.72 0.78 1.88
N MET A 32 -7.57 1.45 1.85
CA MET A 32 -7.22 2.44 2.87
C MET A 32 -8.19 3.61 2.87
N ARG A 33 -8.58 4.11 1.71
CA ARG A 33 -9.57 5.18 1.60
C ARG A 33 -10.92 4.75 2.17
N HIS A 34 -11.34 3.53 1.88
CA HIS A 34 -12.58 2.97 2.39
C HIS A 34 -12.58 2.92 3.92
N PHE A 35 -11.53 2.38 4.52
CA PHE A 35 -11.43 2.27 5.97
C PHE A 35 -11.28 3.63 6.65
N ALA A 36 -10.58 4.58 6.02
CA ALA A 36 -10.48 5.93 6.53
C ALA A 36 -11.85 6.59 6.61
N LYS A 37 -12.65 6.44 5.56
CA LYS A 37 -14.00 6.98 5.52
C LYS A 37 -14.86 6.41 6.62
N ARG A 38 -14.81 5.10 6.83
CA ARG A 38 -15.58 4.43 7.87
C ARG A 38 -15.15 4.85 9.28
N ALA A 39 -13.86 5.14 9.47
CA ALA A 39 -13.31 5.55 10.76
C ALA A 39 -13.39 7.06 10.99
N GLY A 40 -13.88 7.83 10.01
CA GLY A 40 -13.92 9.28 10.11
C GLY A 40 -12.54 9.93 10.07
N GLN A 41 -11.59 9.30 9.36
CA GLN A 41 -10.22 9.76 9.25
C GLN A 41 -9.95 10.36 7.87
N ASP A 42 -8.73 10.85 7.66
CA ASP A 42 -8.32 11.52 6.43
C ASP A 42 -8.13 10.52 5.29
N GLU A 43 -9.08 10.47 4.36
CA GLU A 43 -9.06 9.54 3.23
C GLU A 43 -7.86 9.77 2.31
N GLU A 44 -7.47 11.05 2.10
CA GLU A 44 -6.32 11.36 1.25
C GLU A 44 -5.03 10.84 1.85
N LEU A 45 -4.81 11.10 3.12
CA LEU A 45 -3.59 10.67 3.80
C LEU A 45 -3.49 9.14 3.83
N TRP A 46 -4.57 8.47 4.20
CA TRP A 46 -4.60 7.00 4.26
C TRP A 46 -4.43 6.38 2.88
N GLY A 47 -5.06 6.97 1.87
CA GLY A 47 -4.93 6.52 0.49
C GLY A 47 -3.49 6.63 -0.02
N LEU A 48 -2.82 7.74 0.27
CA LEU A 48 -1.44 7.94 -0.13
C LEU A 48 -0.50 6.95 0.56
N ALA A 49 -0.72 6.67 1.84
CA ALA A 49 0.05 5.65 2.55
C ALA A 49 -0.08 4.29 1.87
N GLY A 50 -1.30 3.93 1.47
CA GLY A 50 -1.55 2.69 0.75
C GLY A 50 -0.91 2.66 -0.62
N LEU A 51 -1.01 3.76 -1.36
CA LEU A 51 -0.46 3.85 -2.72
C LEU A 51 1.06 3.71 -2.74
N LEU A 52 1.74 4.25 -1.72
CA LEU A 52 3.19 4.33 -1.69
C LEU A 52 3.88 3.26 -0.84
N HIS A 53 3.13 2.36 -0.21
CA HIS A 53 3.70 1.43 0.77
C HIS A 53 4.75 0.47 0.20
N ASP A 54 4.65 0.10 -1.07
CA ASP A 54 5.58 -0.81 -1.73
C ASP A 54 6.42 -0.12 -2.81
N LEU A 55 6.63 1.19 -2.68
CA LEU A 55 7.34 2.00 -3.68
C LEU A 55 8.66 1.39 -4.13
N ASP A 56 9.39 0.79 -3.21
CA ASP A 56 10.74 0.28 -3.42
C ASP A 56 10.81 -1.19 -3.83
N TYR A 57 9.69 -1.88 -3.85
CA TYR A 57 9.71 -3.35 -3.96
C TYR A 57 10.29 -3.85 -5.30
N GLU A 58 9.93 -3.22 -6.40
CA GLU A 58 10.40 -3.67 -7.73
C GLU A 58 11.90 -3.46 -7.91
N MET A 59 12.39 -2.26 -7.60
CA MET A 59 13.79 -1.90 -7.87
C MET A 59 14.74 -2.29 -6.75
N TYR A 60 14.26 -2.35 -5.51
CA TYR A 60 15.09 -2.60 -4.34
C TYR A 60 14.48 -3.66 -3.42
N PRO A 61 14.18 -4.87 -3.95
CA PRO A 61 13.48 -5.89 -3.15
C PRO A 61 14.28 -6.34 -1.92
N GLN A 62 15.61 -6.26 -1.97
CA GLN A 62 16.47 -6.67 -0.86
C GLN A 62 16.64 -5.58 0.20
N GLU A 63 16.21 -4.37 -0.12
CA GLU A 63 16.25 -3.22 0.80
C GLU A 63 14.85 -2.70 1.05
N HIS A 64 13.85 -3.57 0.89
CA HIS A 64 12.44 -3.20 1.02
C HIS A 64 12.16 -2.53 2.36
N CYS A 65 11.36 -1.50 2.32
CA CYS A 65 11.00 -0.58 3.40
C CYS A 65 12.11 0.45 3.71
N ALA A 66 13.34 0.02 3.97
CA ALA A 66 14.43 0.97 4.27
C ALA A 66 14.70 1.89 3.08
N LYS A 67 14.78 1.32 1.88
CA LYS A 67 15.00 2.12 0.67
C LYS A 67 13.80 2.99 0.34
N GLY A 68 12.60 2.47 0.51
CA GLY A 68 11.38 3.23 0.30
C GLY A 68 11.30 4.45 1.21
N ALA A 69 11.65 4.29 2.47
CA ALA A 69 11.72 5.41 3.41
C ALA A 69 12.71 6.47 2.94
N GLU A 70 13.88 6.04 2.47
CA GLU A 70 14.88 6.95 1.92
C GLU A 70 14.35 7.71 0.71
N LEU A 71 13.72 7.00 -0.23
CA LEU A 71 13.16 7.61 -1.43
C LEU A 71 12.05 8.62 -1.10
N LEU A 72 11.16 8.28 -0.19
CA LEU A 72 10.08 9.18 0.22
C LEU A 72 10.62 10.43 0.92
N ARG A 73 11.61 10.26 1.79
CA ARG A 73 12.24 11.39 2.47
C ARG A 73 12.97 12.30 1.49
N ALA A 74 13.61 11.73 0.48
CA ALA A 74 14.29 12.52 -0.58
C ALA A 74 13.30 13.38 -1.36
N GLU A 75 12.06 12.92 -1.51
CA GLU A 75 10.99 13.68 -2.18
C GLU A 75 10.26 14.63 -1.22
N GLY A 76 10.67 14.70 0.03
CA GLY A 76 10.06 15.58 1.02
C GLY A 76 8.69 15.14 1.50
N VAL A 77 8.38 13.85 1.37
CA VAL A 77 7.08 13.31 1.78
C VAL A 77 6.97 13.31 3.30
N ASP A 78 5.76 13.59 3.79
CA ASP A 78 5.49 13.70 5.22
C ASP A 78 5.89 12.42 5.98
N GLU A 79 6.44 12.60 7.16
CA GLU A 79 6.95 11.49 7.98
C GLU A 79 5.85 10.51 8.39
N SER A 80 4.59 10.94 8.46
CA SER A 80 3.46 10.04 8.75
C SER A 80 3.32 8.94 7.68
N ILE A 81 3.54 9.29 6.42
CA ILE A 81 3.48 8.34 5.30
C ILE A 81 4.71 7.44 5.33
N VAL A 82 5.90 8.01 5.58
CA VAL A 82 7.15 7.25 5.69
C VAL A 82 7.04 6.21 6.82
N ARG A 83 6.53 6.63 7.98
CA ARG A 83 6.36 5.73 9.11
C ARG A 83 5.35 4.62 8.80
N ALA A 84 4.25 4.93 8.13
CA ALA A 84 3.26 3.92 7.74
C ALA A 84 3.89 2.87 6.82
N MET A 85 4.72 3.31 5.87
CA MET A 85 5.46 2.41 5.00
C MET A 85 6.39 1.49 5.80
N LEU A 86 7.16 2.04 6.73
CA LEU A 86 8.05 1.23 7.56
C LEU A 86 7.27 0.22 8.40
N CYS A 87 6.13 0.62 8.94
CA CYS A 87 5.30 -0.23 9.78
C CYS A 87 4.71 -1.43 9.04
N HIS A 88 4.46 -1.31 7.73
CA HIS A 88 3.85 -2.44 7.01
C HIS A 88 4.81 -3.64 6.91
N GLY A 89 6.10 -3.41 7.04
CA GLY A 89 7.11 -4.48 7.05
C GLY A 89 7.49 -4.96 8.44
N TYR A 90 6.76 -4.54 9.48
CA TYR A 90 7.08 -4.90 10.85
C TYR A 90 7.14 -6.41 11.05
N GLY A 91 8.21 -6.87 11.68
CA GLY A 91 8.42 -8.29 11.94
C GLY A 91 9.09 -9.04 10.78
N ILE A 92 9.19 -8.43 9.60
CA ILE A 92 9.81 -9.04 8.42
C ILE A 92 11.00 -8.21 7.95
N CYS A 93 10.78 -6.92 7.67
CA CYS A 93 11.79 -6.02 7.12
C CYS A 93 12.20 -4.91 8.07
N THR A 94 11.37 -4.57 9.05
CA THR A 94 11.59 -3.46 9.97
C THR A 94 11.24 -3.83 11.41
N ASP A 95 11.70 -2.99 12.35
CA ASP A 95 11.34 -3.09 13.76
C ASP A 95 10.33 -2.02 14.16
N VAL A 96 9.76 -1.31 13.19
CA VAL A 96 8.84 -0.20 13.47
C VAL A 96 7.44 -0.75 13.68
N GLU A 97 7.01 -0.86 14.93
CA GLU A 97 5.71 -1.40 15.28
C GLU A 97 4.58 -0.43 14.95
N PRO A 98 3.50 -0.91 14.30
CA PRO A 98 2.34 -0.05 14.03
C PRO A 98 1.71 0.45 15.34
N GLN A 99 1.50 1.76 15.43
CA GLN A 99 0.94 2.39 16.63
C GLN A 99 -0.33 3.17 16.33
N THR A 100 -0.39 3.87 15.20
CA THR A 100 -1.58 4.63 14.82
C THR A 100 -2.60 3.73 14.13
N GLU A 101 -3.86 4.19 14.08
CA GLU A 101 -4.90 3.45 13.37
C GLU A 101 -4.56 3.27 11.89
N MET A 102 -4.00 4.30 11.25
CA MET A 102 -3.57 4.22 9.86
C MET A 102 -2.52 3.14 9.66
N GLU A 103 -1.51 3.11 10.53
CA GLU A 103 -0.42 2.13 10.45
C GLU A 103 -0.94 0.71 10.65
N LYS A 104 -1.79 0.50 11.65
CA LYS A 104 -2.38 -0.81 11.92
C LYS A 104 -3.28 -1.28 10.80
N THR A 105 -4.04 -0.35 10.21
CA THR A 105 -4.92 -0.66 9.10
C THR A 105 -4.13 -1.05 7.87
N LEU A 106 -3.07 -0.33 7.55
CA LEU A 106 -2.22 -0.65 6.41
C LEU A 106 -1.58 -2.03 6.57
N TYR A 107 -1.08 -2.35 7.75
CA TYR A 107 -0.50 -3.65 8.04
C TYR A 107 -1.50 -4.78 7.77
N ALA A 108 -2.73 -4.61 8.25
CA ALA A 108 -3.78 -5.62 8.07
C ALA A 108 -4.29 -5.69 6.62
N VAL A 109 -4.46 -4.54 5.96
CA VAL A 109 -4.94 -4.48 4.58
C VAL A 109 -3.97 -5.11 3.60
N ASP A 110 -2.68 -4.90 3.81
CA ASP A 110 -1.66 -5.48 2.94
C ASP A 110 -1.72 -7.01 2.97
N GLU A 111 -1.86 -7.59 4.16
CA GLU A 111 -2.03 -9.05 4.29
C GLU A 111 -3.33 -9.53 3.65
N LEU A 112 -4.42 -8.79 3.87
CA LEU A 112 -5.73 -9.15 3.34
C LEU A 112 -5.74 -9.13 1.81
N THR A 113 -5.16 -8.11 1.19
CA THR A 113 -5.10 -8.03 -0.28
C THR A 113 -4.27 -9.17 -0.87
N GLY A 114 -3.20 -9.56 -0.19
CA GLY A 114 -2.41 -10.72 -0.57
C GLY A 114 -3.21 -12.01 -0.52
N LEU A 115 -4.00 -12.19 0.53
CA LEU A 115 -4.86 -13.37 0.69
C LEU A 115 -5.95 -13.42 -0.39
N ILE A 116 -6.58 -12.29 -0.69
CA ILE A 116 -7.60 -12.20 -1.74
C ILE A 116 -6.99 -12.57 -3.10
N GLY A 117 -5.80 -12.07 -3.40
CA GLY A 117 -5.08 -12.39 -4.63
C GLY A 117 -4.78 -13.88 -4.74
N ALA A 118 -4.31 -14.49 -3.65
CA ALA A 118 -4.04 -15.93 -3.62
C ALA A 118 -5.31 -16.74 -3.82
N ALA A 119 -6.41 -16.35 -3.18
CA ALA A 119 -7.71 -17.02 -3.34
C ALA A 119 -8.20 -16.93 -4.77
N ALA A 120 -8.04 -15.77 -5.42
CA ALA A 120 -8.42 -15.59 -6.81
C ALA A 120 -7.64 -16.52 -7.74
N LEU A 121 -6.35 -16.71 -7.48
CA LEU A 121 -5.52 -17.63 -8.29
C LEU A 121 -5.95 -19.08 -8.17
N MET A 122 -6.57 -19.45 -7.06
CA MET A 122 -7.08 -20.83 -6.86
C MET A 122 -8.41 -21.09 -7.54
N ARG A 123 -9.06 -20.08 -8.07
CA ARG A 123 -10.34 -20.23 -8.77
C ARG A 123 -10.11 -20.61 -10.23
N PRO A 124 -11.05 -21.35 -10.85
CA PRO A 124 -10.95 -21.67 -12.28
C PRO A 124 -10.82 -20.42 -13.17
N SER A 125 -11.52 -19.33 -12.81
CA SER A 125 -11.47 -18.07 -13.56
C SER A 125 -10.20 -17.26 -13.29
N LYS A 126 -9.57 -17.48 -12.14
CA LYS A 126 -8.42 -16.69 -11.64
C LYS A 126 -8.74 -15.19 -11.62
N SER A 127 -9.98 -14.85 -11.24
CA SER A 127 -10.47 -13.46 -11.23
C SER A 127 -11.25 -13.16 -9.96
N CYS A 128 -10.89 -12.06 -9.32
CA CYS A 128 -11.62 -11.53 -8.16
C CYS A 128 -12.98 -10.96 -8.57
N LEU A 129 -13.11 -10.47 -9.80
CA LEU A 129 -14.35 -9.89 -10.30
C LEU A 129 -15.45 -10.92 -10.36
N LEU A 130 -15.13 -12.13 -10.83
CA LEU A 130 -16.12 -13.22 -10.88
C LEU A 130 -16.59 -13.60 -9.48
N TYR A 131 -15.67 -13.60 -8.52
CA TYR A 131 -16.02 -13.86 -7.11
C TYR A 131 -17.02 -12.83 -6.60
N THR A 132 -16.76 -11.55 -6.82
CA THR A 132 -17.65 -10.47 -6.38
C THR A 132 -19.02 -10.55 -7.05
N SER A 133 -19.06 -10.91 -8.31
CA SER A 133 -20.33 -11.10 -9.05
C SER A 133 -21.14 -12.24 -8.48
N ASP A 134 -20.50 -13.33 -8.11
CA ASP A 134 -21.16 -14.50 -7.51
C ASP A 134 -21.73 -14.17 -6.12
N ALA A 135 -21.11 -13.25 -5.41
CA ALA A 135 -21.59 -12.83 -4.10
C ALA A 135 -22.78 -11.87 -4.18
N ALA A 136 -22.97 -11.26 -5.31
CA ALA A 136 -24.09 -10.34 -5.54
C ALA A 136 -25.35 -11.09 -5.94
#